data_1f6718b8fec0434050a0a54b0cc4dd1d
#
_entry.id   1f6718b8fec0434050a0a54b0cc4dd1d
#
_cell.length_a   1.000
_cell.length_b   1.000
_cell.length_c   1.000
_cell.angle_alpha   90.00
_cell.angle_beta   90.00
_cell.angle_gamma   90.00
#
_symmetry.space_group_name_H-M   'P 1'
#
loop_
_entity.id
_entity.type
_entity.pdbx_description
1 polymer ?
#
loop_
_entity_poly.entity_id
_entity_poly.type
_entity_poly.pdbx_seq_one_letter_code
_entity_poly.pdbx_strand_id
1 'polypeptide(L)'
;MTISTDQILSLGDDALASQFSIIFPNGIPGGGDANAISLRCDQTFDPPEDVVNVYEIFRKGFKIPKTGMLQETTKEFTIDIRLDQAWKVYDDMRKWADMSYDHSNGTALPERMARSTVIIQAEDRTQAGVKSISFKYAKPKSVKIQTFDNQSGDPLRITVIFIYVVMTVE
;
A
#
# COMPACT_ATOMS: atom_id res chain seq x y z
N MET A 1 -21.13 12.19 32.40
CA MET A 1 -21.55 10.89 31.83
C MET A 1 -20.48 9.87 32.21
N THR A 2 -20.79 8.91 33.08
CA THR A 2 -19.80 7.92 33.54
C THR A 2 -19.92 6.71 32.62
N ILE A 3 -18.87 6.39 31.88
CA ILE A 3 -18.82 5.20 31.03
C ILE A 3 -18.67 3.99 31.94
N SER A 4 -19.53 2.99 31.86
CA SER A 4 -19.44 1.77 32.66
C SER A 4 -18.45 0.78 32.01
N THR A 5 -17.83 -0.05 32.83
CA THR A 5 -16.91 -1.12 32.37
C THR A 5 -17.62 -2.08 31.38
N ASP A 6 -18.90 -2.34 31.61
CA ASP A 6 -19.70 -3.22 30.73
C ASP A 6 -19.90 -2.59 29.34
N GLN A 7 -19.98 -1.27 29.25
CA GLN A 7 -20.06 -0.57 27.97
C GLN A 7 -18.74 -0.68 27.18
N ILE A 8 -17.60 -0.63 27.88
CA ILE A 8 -16.29 -0.81 27.25
C ILE A 8 -16.13 -2.25 26.76
N LEU A 9 -16.50 -3.26 27.59
CA LEU A 9 -16.43 -4.66 27.23
C LEU A 9 -17.38 -5.03 26.06
N SER A 10 -18.48 -4.31 25.90
CA SER A 10 -19.44 -4.53 24.81
C SER A 10 -18.97 -4.01 23.44
N LEU A 11 -17.88 -3.20 23.40
CA LEU A 11 -17.34 -2.67 22.14
C LEU A 11 -16.65 -3.74 21.28
N GLY A 12 -16.35 -4.91 21.88
CA GLY A 12 -15.60 -5.96 21.20
C GLY A 12 -14.09 -5.71 21.18
N ASP A 13 -13.39 -6.54 20.46
CA ASP A 13 -11.93 -6.45 20.33
C ASP A 13 -11.52 -5.37 19.31
N ASP A 14 -10.47 -4.61 19.65
CA ASP A 14 -9.89 -3.63 18.75
C ASP A 14 -9.16 -4.31 17.59
N ALA A 15 -9.20 -3.70 16.41
CA ALA A 15 -8.41 -4.12 15.26
C ALA A 15 -6.91 -3.89 15.53
N LEU A 16 -6.09 -4.91 15.27
CA LEU A 16 -4.64 -4.81 15.45
C LEU A 16 -3.97 -4.35 14.16
N ALA A 17 -3.11 -3.35 14.25
CA ALA A 17 -2.35 -2.82 13.11
C ALA A 17 -1.40 -3.85 12.47
N SER A 18 -1.06 -4.92 13.19
CA SER A 18 -0.18 -5.99 12.71
C SER A 18 -0.89 -7.11 11.95
N GLN A 19 -2.22 -7.07 11.88
CA GLN A 19 -3.02 -8.12 11.25
C GLN A 19 -3.50 -7.65 9.87
N PHE A 20 -2.60 -7.75 8.90
CA PHE A 20 -2.95 -7.50 7.51
C PHE A 20 -2.14 -8.40 6.57
N SER A 21 -2.70 -8.70 5.42
CA SER A 21 -2.04 -9.40 4.33
C SER A 21 -2.08 -8.57 3.03
N ILE A 22 -1.10 -8.82 2.17
CA ILE A 22 -1.01 -8.17 0.86
C ILE A 22 -1.24 -9.24 -0.20
N ILE A 23 -2.16 -8.99 -1.11
CA ILE A 23 -2.59 -9.94 -2.12
C ILE A 23 -2.41 -9.33 -3.51
N PHE A 24 -1.83 -10.09 -4.42
CA PHE A 24 -1.71 -9.75 -5.84
C PHE A 24 -2.62 -10.67 -6.67
N PRO A 25 -3.92 -10.35 -6.82
CA PRO A 25 -4.91 -11.26 -7.40
C PRO A 25 -4.63 -11.62 -8.86
N ASN A 26 -4.00 -10.73 -9.60
CA ASN A 26 -3.64 -10.93 -11.01
C ASN A 26 -2.16 -11.34 -11.18
N GLY A 27 -1.50 -11.73 -10.09
CA GLY A 27 -0.06 -11.96 -10.09
C GLY A 27 0.75 -10.67 -10.25
N ILE A 28 2.05 -10.85 -10.41
CA ILE A 28 3.00 -9.76 -10.60
C ILE A 28 3.38 -9.71 -12.09
N PRO A 29 3.20 -8.55 -12.74
CA PRO A 29 3.70 -8.37 -14.10
C PRO A 29 5.20 -8.69 -14.19
N GLY A 30 5.60 -9.41 -15.22
CA GLY A 30 6.99 -9.90 -15.35
C GLY A 30 7.22 -11.31 -14.82
N GLY A 31 6.18 -11.97 -14.26
CA GLY A 31 6.22 -13.39 -13.86
C GLY A 31 6.81 -13.65 -12.47
N GLY A 32 6.79 -12.67 -11.57
CA GLY A 32 7.21 -12.82 -10.18
C GLY A 32 6.30 -13.73 -9.36
N ASP A 33 6.85 -14.34 -8.31
CA ASP A 33 6.12 -15.17 -7.36
C ASP A 33 5.33 -14.30 -6.36
N ALA A 34 4.05 -14.07 -6.71
CA ALA A 34 3.14 -13.24 -5.92
C ALA A 34 2.97 -13.76 -4.48
N ASN A 35 2.93 -15.08 -4.28
CA ASN A 35 2.74 -15.67 -2.96
C ASN A 35 4.00 -15.49 -2.09
N ALA A 36 5.18 -15.72 -2.66
CA ALA A 36 6.43 -15.53 -1.94
C ALA A 36 6.60 -14.07 -1.51
N ILE A 37 6.17 -13.12 -2.34
CA ILE A 37 6.22 -11.70 -2.02
C ILE A 37 5.19 -11.34 -0.96
N SER A 38 3.93 -11.80 -1.09
CA SER A 38 2.88 -11.59 -0.08
C SER A 38 3.30 -12.04 1.32
N LEU A 39 3.91 -13.22 1.44
CA LEU A 39 4.38 -13.77 2.71
C LEU A 39 5.57 -13.01 3.32
N ARG A 40 6.24 -12.17 2.55
CA ARG A 40 7.40 -11.36 2.98
C ARG A 40 7.05 -9.89 3.22
N CYS A 41 5.83 -9.48 2.89
CA CYS A 41 5.29 -8.16 3.16
C CYS A 41 4.70 -8.15 4.56
N ASP A 42 5.51 -7.90 5.59
CA ASP A 42 5.06 -8.22 6.94
C ASP A 42 5.01 -7.07 7.93
N GLN A 43 5.40 -5.86 7.60
CA GLN A 43 5.58 -4.93 8.72
C GLN A 43 5.02 -3.52 8.55
N THR A 44 5.00 -2.96 7.38
CA THR A 44 4.61 -1.56 7.26
C THR A 44 3.84 -1.32 5.98
N PHE A 45 2.62 -0.90 6.13
CA PHE A 45 1.80 -0.33 5.09
C PHE A 45 1.40 1.07 5.52
N ASP A 46 1.75 2.05 4.71
CA ASP A 46 1.35 3.44 4.90
C ASP A 46 0.21 3.75 3.93
N PRO A 47 -1.05 3.77 4.43
CA PRO A 47 -2.20 4.05 3.58
C PRO A 47 -2.16 5.50 3.09
N PRO A 48 -2.56 5.74 1.84
CA PRO A 48 -2.67 7.10 1.34
C PRO A 48 -3.76 7.87 2.08
N GLU A 49 -3.50 9.14 2.34
CA GLU A 49 -4.45 10.04 2.98
C GLU A 49 -5.49 10.55 1.95
N ASP A 50 -6.77 10.42 2.29
CA ASP A 50 -7.86 11.03 1.52
C ASP A 50 -8.07 12.47 2.00
N VAL A 51 -7.60 13.44 1.23
CA VAL A 51 -7.75 14.85 1.54
C VAL A 51 -8.88 15.47 0.73
N VAL A 52 -9.83 16.07 1.43
CA VAL A 52 -10.93 16.83 0.83
C VAL A 52 -10.60 18.31 0.90
N ASN A 53 -10.58 18.98 -0.24
CA ASN A 53 -10.42 20.43 -0.29
C ASN A 53 -11.57 21.12 0.42
N VAL A 54 -11.23 21.99 1.37
CA VAL A 54 -12.18 22.86 2.05
C VAL A 54 -11.91 24.30 1.62
N TYR A 55 -12.92 24.97 1.08
CA TYR A 55 -12.84 26.39 0.76
C TYR A 55 -13.80 27.19 1.63
N GLU A 56 -13.43 28.41 1.97
CA GLU A 56 -14.24 29.29 2.82
C GLU A 56 -15.05 30.27 1.97
N ILE A 57 -16.33 30.39 2.27
CA ILE A 57 -17.20 31.43 1.71
C ILE A 57 -17.49 32.46 2.79
N PHE A 58 -17.27 33.75 2.45
CA PHE A 58 -17.69 34.86 3.31
C PHE A 58 -19.14 35.24 3.03
N ARG A 59 -20.00 35.08 4.02
CA ARG A 59 -21.38 35.58 3.96
C ARG A 59 -21.71 36.36 5.22
N LYS A 60 -22.12 37.63 5.05
CA LYS A 60 -22.59 38.49 6.16
C LYS A 60 -21.63 38.52 7.36
N GLY A 61 -20.32 38.58 7.13
CA GLY A 61 -19.30 38.59 8.18
C GLY A 61 -18.97 37.24 8.80
N PHE A 62 -19.56 36.14 8.34
CA PHE A 62 -19.22 34.80 8.79
C PHE A 62 -18.43 34.04 7.73
N LYS A 63 -17.40 33.32 8.19
CA LYS A 63 -16.66 32.33 7.39
C LYS A 63 -17.40 31.00 7.47
N ILE A 64 -17.85 30.49 6.33
CA ILE A 64 -18.53 29.20 6.25
C ILE A 64 -17.61 28.25 5.45
N PRO A 65 -17.04 27.20 6.06
CA PRO A 65 -16.27 26.21 5.34
C PRO A 65 -17.21 25.38 4.45
N LYS A 66 -16.84 25.18 3.20
CA LYS A 66 -17.53 24.30 2.27
C LYS A 66 -16.57 23.27 1.71
N THR A 67 -17.06 22.06 1.55
CA THR A 67 -16.33 20.97 0.93
C THR A 67 -16.26 21.20 -0.57
N GLY A 68 -15.04 21.19 -1.10
CA GLY A 68 -14.75 21.24 -2.55
C GLY A 68 -14.57 19.85 -3.15
N MET A 69 -13.90 19.79 -4.29
CA MET A 69 -13.49 18.53 -4.90
C MET A 69 -12.41 17.85 -4.05
N LEU A 70 -12.29 16.52 -4.16
CA LEU A 70 -11.15 15.80 -3.60
C LEU A 70 -9.85 16.45 -4.07
N GLN A 71 -8.97 16.74 -3.15
CA GLN A 71 -7.62 17.18 -3.50
C GLN A 71 -6.91 15.98 -4.12
N GLU A 72 -6.31 16.17 -5.30
CA GLU A 72 -5.41 15.16 -5.84
C GLU A 72 -4.16 15.13 -4.96
N THR A 73 -4.17 14.27 -3.96
CA THR A 73 -2.97 13.84 -3.26
C THR A 73 -2.17 12.91 -4.17
N THR A 74 -0.88 12.83 -3.92
CA THR A 74 -0.03 11.88 -4.62
C THR A 74 -0.60 10.48 -4.41
N LYS A 75 -1.11 9.86 -5.48
CA LYS A 75 -1.71 8.52 -5.42
C LYS A 75 -0.61 7.46 -5.30
N GLU A 76 0.05 7.46 -4.15
CA GLU A 76 1.18 6.60 -3.82
C GLU A 76 0.92 5.87 -2.51
N PHE A 77 1.45 4.65 -2.40
CA PHE A 77 1.54 3.92 -1.15
C PHE A 77 2.86 3.17 -1.09
N THR A 78 3.31 2.90 0.11
CA THR A 78 4.62 2.27 0.35
C THR A 78 4.45 0.92 1.03
N ILE A 79 5.24 -0.05 0.60
CA ILE A 79 5.30 -1.39 1.20
C ILE A 79 6.75 -1.74 1.44
N ASP A 80 7.05 -2.26 2.62
CA ASP A 80 8.33 -2.86 2.95
C ASP A 80 8.26 -4.38 2.81
N ILE A 81 9.22 -4.96 2.09
CA ILE A 81 9.27 -6.39 1.79
C ILE A 81 10.61 -6.94 2.24
N ARG A 82 10.61 -8.04 3.01
CA ARG A 82 11.84 -8.73 3.40
C ARG A 82 12.47 -9.43 2.19
N LEU A 83 13.77 -9.27 2.04
CA LEU A 83 14.52 -9.96 1.00
C LEU A 83 14.75 -11.42 1.35
N ASP A 84 14.74 -12.24 0.32
CA ASP A 84 15.26 -13.60 0.37
C ASP A 84 16.76 -13.62 0.12
N GLN A 85 17.42 -14.69 0.55
CA GLN A 85 18.87 -14.86 0.40
C GLN A 85 19.31 -14.90 -1.08
N ALA A 86 18.43 -15.33 -1.98
CA ALA A 86 18.68 -15.38 -3.43
C ALA A 86 18.35 -14.06 -4.16
N TRP A 87 17.88 -13.03 -3.46
CA TRP A 87 17.49 -11.73 -4.03
C TRP A 87 16.38 -11.79 -5.09
N LYS A 88 15.68 -12.91 -5.19
CA LYS A 88 14.64 -13.12 -6.19
C LYS A 88 13.48 -12.10 -6.05
N VAL A 89 13.10 -11.79 -4.84
CA VAL A 89 12.07 -10.78 -4.55
C VAL A 89 12.45 -9.40 -5.10
N TYR A 90 13.72 -9.01 -4.93
CA TYR A 90 14.21 -7.75 -5.48
C TYR A 90 14.18 -7.77 -7.02
N ASP A 91 14.67 -8.85 -7.63
CA ASP A 91 14.70 -9.00 -9.08
C ASP A 91 13.30 -8.97 -9.68
N ASP A 92 12.32 -9.62 -9.05
CA ASP A 92 10.94 -9.65 -9.50
C ASP A 92 10.29 -8.25 -9.40
N MET A 93 10.51 -7.52 -8.29
CA MET A 93 10.03 -6.15 -8.14
C MET A 93 10.72 -5.20 -9.12
N ARG A 94 12.00 -5.37 -9.34
CA ARG A 94 12.78 -4.58 -10.29
C ARG A 94 12.31 -4.80 -11.73
N LYS A 95 12.12 -6.06 -12.14
CA LYS A 95 11.52 -6.40 -13.44
C LYS A 95 10.17 -5.76 -13.66
N TRP A 96 9.30 -5.80 -12.63
CA TRP A 96 8.00 -5.13 -12.71
C TRP A 96 8.14 -3.62 -12.91
N ALA A 97 9.04 -2.98 -12.17
CA ALA A 97 9.30 -1.54 -12.33
C ALA A 97 9.83 -1.21 -13.73
N ASP A 98 10.77 -2.02 -14.24
CA ASP A 98 11.41 -1.82 -15.54
C ASP A 98 10.47 -2.14 -16.72
N MET A 99 9.39 -2.90 -16.53
CA MET A 99 8.37 -3.11 -17.56
C MET A 99 7.74 -1.81 -18.08
N SER A 100 7.72 -0.76 -17.27
CA SER A 100 7.22 0.55 -17.71
C SER A 100 8.21 1.29 -18.60
N TYR A 101 9.50 1.05 -18.44
CA TYR A 101 10.57 1.65 -19.23
C TYR A 101 11.84 0.81 -19.13
N ASP A 102 12.25 0.24 -20.24
CA ASP A 102 13.51 -0.50 -20.33
C ASP A 102 14.68 0.48 -20.53
N HIS A 103 15.46 0.68 -19.48
CA HIS A 103 16.62 1.56 -19.49
C HIS A 103 17.72 1.11 -20.44
N SER A 104 17.77 -0.19 -20.80
CA SER A 104 18.81 -0.72 -21.67
C SER A 104 18.55 -0.43 -23.15
N ASN A 105 17.29 -0.46 -23.55
CA ASN A 105 16.87 -0.33 -24.94
C ASN A 105 16.12 0.96 -25.25
N GLY A 106 15.78 1.76 -24.23
CA GLY A 106 15.01 2.98 -24.35
C GLY A 106 13.56 2.73 -24.82
N THR A 107 13.06 1.50 -24.70
CA THR A 107 11.70 1.13 -25.11
C THR A 107 10.75 1.16 -23.92
N ALA A 108 9.50 1.63 -24.16
CA ALA A 108 8.43 1.59 -23.19
C ALA A 108 7.38 0.58 -23.62
N LEU A 109 6.99 -0.32 -22.71
CA LEU A 109 5.82 -1.16 -22.92
C LEU A 109 4.53 -0.37 -22.67
N PRO A 110 3.40 -0.78 -23.29
CA PRO A 110 2.12 -0.16 -22.96
C PRO A 110 1.85 -0.22 -21.46
N GLU A 111 1.56 0.91 -20.82
CA GLU A 111 1.35 1.02 -19.37
C GLU A 111 0.37 -0.01 -18.81
N ARG A 112 -0.66 -0.38 -19.60
CA ARG A 112 -1.65 -1.39 -19.21
C ARG A 112 -1.03 -2.76 -18.89
N MET A 113 0.12 -3.11 -19.48
CA MET A 113 0.79 -4.38 -19.27
C MET A 113 1.66 -4.38 -18.00
N ALA A 114 2.11 -3.20 -17.58
CA ALA A 114 2.91 -3.01 -16.38
C ALA A 114 2.05 -2.77 -15.12
N ARG A 115 0.74 -2.65 -15.25
CA ARG A 115 -0.17 -2.36 -14.15
C ARG A 115 -0.87 -3.62 -13.65
N SER A 116 -1.01 -3.74 -12.33
CA SER A 116 -1.73 -4.82 -11.67
C SER A 116 -2.63 -4.27 -10.57
N THR A 117 -3.35 -5.15 -9.88
CA THR A 117 -4.14 -4.80 -8.70
C THR A 117 -3.39 -5.28 -7.47
N VAL A 118 -3.32 -4.43 -6.45
CA VAL A 118 -2.77 -4.77 -5.13
C VAL A 118 -3.90 -4.62 -4.13
N ILE A 119 -4.12 -5.63 -3.31
CA ILE A 119 -5.14 -5.63 -2.26
C ILE A 119 -4.44 -5.75 -0.91
N ILE A 120 -4.74 -4.83 -0.01
CA ILE A 120 -4.35 -4.90 1.39
C ILE A 120 -5.60 -5.35 2.16
N GLN A 121 -5.52 -6.48 2.80
CA GLN A 121 -6.62 -7.07 3.56
C GLN A 121 -6.31 -7.01 5.05
N ALA A 122 -7.16 -6.32 5.80
CA ALA A 122 -7.13 -6.38 7.26
C ALA A 122 -7.76 -7.70 7.70
N GLU A 123 -7.13 -8.35 8.66
CA GLU A 123 -7.52 -9.67 9.16
C GLU A 123 -7.92 -9.57 10.63
N ASP A 124 -8.81 -10.44 11.06
CA ASP A 124 -9.13 -10.64 12.47
C ASP A 124 -8.13 -11.58 13.16
N ARG A 125 -8.31 -11.84 14.45
CA ARG A 125 -7.47 -12.78 15.22
C ARG A 125 -7.50 -14.22 14.69
N THR A 126 -8.48 -14.55 13.86
CA THR A 126 -8.62 -15.89 13.23
C THR A 126 -8.02 -15.92 11.83
N GLN A 127 -7.38 -14.82 11.39
CA GLN A 127 -6.85 -14.62 10.03
C GLN A 127 -7.95 -14.61 8.95
N ALA A 128 -9.19 -14.29 9.33
CA ALA A 128 -10.26 -14.05 8.39
C ALA A 128 -10.24 -12.58 7.95
N GLY A 129 -10.35 -12.34 6.65
CA GLY A 129 -10.41 -11.00 6.09
C GLY A 129 -11.68 -10.28 6.51
N VAL A 130 -11.51 -9.11 7.13
CA VAL A 130 -12.62 -8.28 7.63
C VAL A 130 -12.86 -7.09 6.72
N LYS A 131 -11.80 -6.48 6.21
CA LYS A 131 -11.84 -5.27 5.41
C LYS A 131 -10.74 -5.30 4.37
N SER A 132 -11.01 -4.83 3.16
CA SER A 132 -10.01 -4.77 2.12
C SER A 132 -9.87 -3.38 1.49
N ILE A 133 -8.64 -3.01 1.15
CA ILE A 133 -8.30 -1.81 0.40
C ILE A 133 -7.71 -2.28 -0.92
N SER A 134 -8.40 -2.01 -2.02
CA SER A 134 -7.97 -2.39 -3.36
C SER A 134 -7.38 -1.21 -4.11
N PHE A 135 -6.13 -1.33 -4.53
CA PHE A 135 -5.43 -0.38 -5.39
C PHE A 135 -5.42 -0.89 -6.82
N LYS A 136 -6.28 -0.33 -7.66
CA LYS A 136 -6.41 -0.72 -9.08
C LYS A 136 -5.41 0.05 -9.94
N TYR A 137 -4.87 -0.64 -10.93
CA TYR A 137 -3.85 -0.10 -11.85
C TYR A 137 -2.58 0.36 -11.12
N ALA A 138 -2.18 -0.38 -10.11
CA ALA A 138 -0.96 -0.13 -9.38
C ALA A 138 0.27 -0.58 -10.17
N LYS A 139 1.37 0.18 -10.04
CA LYS A 139 2.70 -0.19 -10.55
C LYS A 139 3.79 0.33 -9.61
N PRO A 140 4.93 -0.34 -9.48
CA PRO A 140 6.06 0.19 -8.74
C PRO A 140 6.60 1.45 -9.41
N LYS A 141 6.77 2.52 -8.64
CA LYS A 141 7.44 3.76 -9.04
C LYS A 141 8.93 3.69 -8.72
N SER A 142 9.25 3.10 -7.58
CA SER A 142 10.62 3.01 -7.09
C SER A 142 10.79 1.77 -6.23
N VAL A 143 11.95 1.14 -6.36
CA VAL A 143 12.38 0.00 -5.54
C VAL A 143 13.71 0.39 -4.90
N LYS A 144 13.72 0.55 -3.58
CA LYS A 144 14.89 0.97 -2.82
C LYS A 144 15.30 -0.12 -1.84
N ILE A 145 16.58 -0.48 -1.85
CA ILE A 145 17.18 -1.36 -0.85
C ILE A 145 17.46 -0.53 0.40
N GLN A 146 17.13 -1.07 1.57
CA GLN A 146 17.51 -0.45 2.83
C GLN A 146 19.03 -0.47 3.02
N THR A 147 19.51 0.39 3.91
CA THR A 147 20.95 0.49 4.22
C THR A 147 21.45 -0.82 4.82
N PHE A 148 22.59 -1.29 4.34
CA PHE A 148 23.29 -2.43 4.93
C PHE A 148 23.90 -2.01 6.27
N ASP A 149 23.63 -2.77 7.32
CA ASP A 149 24.23 -2.59 8.63
C ASP A 149 24.79 -3.92 9.13
N ASN A 150 26.10 -3.99 9.29
CA ASN A 150 26.79 -5.20 9.77
C ASN A 150 26.59 -5.47 11.26
N GLN A 151 26.01 -4.51 12.00
CA GLN A 151 25.77 -4.65 13.44
C GLN A 151 24.32 -5.08 13.74
N SER A 152 23.43 -4.96 12.76
CA SER A 152 22.05 -5.38 12.90
C SER A 152 21.87 -6.85 12.52
N GLY A 153 21.17 -7.60 13.36
CA GLY A 153 20.71 -8.96 13.06
C GLY A 153 19.37 -8.98 12.28
N ASP A 154 18.85 -7.83 11.91
CA ASP A 154 17.57 -7.72 11.23
C ASP A 154 17.64 -8.17 9.75
N PRO A 155 16.57 -8.79 9.24
CA PRO A 155 16.52 -9.15 7.84
C PRO A 155 16.55 -7.90 6.94
N LEU A 156 17.33 -7.97 5.87
CA LEU A 156 17.39 -6.91 4.87
C LEU A 156 16.03 -6.76 4.19
N ARG A 157 15.62 -5.50 3.93
CA ARG A 157 14.34 -5.15 3.33
C ARG A 157 14.52 -4.28 2.09
N ILE A 158 13.50 -4.32 1.25
CA ILE A 158 13.31 -3.34 0.19
C ILE A 158 12.06 -2.52 0.49
N THR A 159 12.13 -1.23 0.23
CA THR A 159 10.98 -0.33 0.25
C THR A 159 10.53 -0.10 -1.18
N VAL A 160 9.29 -0.48 -1.47
CA VAL A 160 8.67 -0.30 -2.79
C VAL A 160 7.59 0.75 -2.71
N ILE A 161 7.73 1.81 -3.49
CA ILE A 161 6.70 2.84 -3.63
C ILE A 161 5.89 2.50 -4.87
N PHE A 162 4.58 2.34 -4.67
CA PHE A 162 3.61 2.10 -5.74
C PHE A 162 2.85 3.37 -6.06
N ILE A 163 2.55 3.57 -7.34
CA ILE A 163 1.53 4.52 -7.79
C ILE A 163 0.30 3.75 -8.27
N TYR A 164 -0.88 4.30 -8.03
CA TYR A 164 -2.15 3.69 -8.41
C TYR A 164 -3.09 4.71 -9.06
N VAL A 165 -4.18 4.25 -9.68
CA VAL A 165 -5.17 5.14 -10.30
C VAL A 165 -6.43 5.25 -9.44
N VAL A 166 -6.91 4.12 -8.94
CA VAL A 166 -8.16 4.04 -8.18
C VAL A 166 -7.93 3.25 -6.90
N MET A 167 -8.38 3.80 -5.77
CA MET A 167 -8.47 3.11 -4.48
C MET A 167 -9.94 2.84 -4.17
N THR A 168 -10.26 1.64 -3.71
CA THR A 168 -11.58 1.25 -3.20
C THR A 168 -11.42 0.54 -1.87
N VAL A 169 -12.29 0.86 -0.92
CA VAL A 169 -12.34 0.22 0.40
C VAL A 169 -13.63 -0.59 0.46
N GLU A 170 -13.52 -1.89 0.76
CA GLU A 170 -14.64 -2.86 0.82
C GLU A 170 -14.71 -3.56 2.17
#